data_2eb4700cc1e5abe7cc02722e68fcb675
#
_entry.id   2eb4700cc1e5abe7cc02722e68fcb675
#
_cell.length_a   1.000
_cell.length_b   1.000
_cell.length_c   1.000
_cell.angle_alpha   90.00
_cell.angle_beta   90.00
_cell.angle_gamma   90.00
#
_symmetry.space_group_name_H-M   'P 1'
#
loop_
_entity.id
_entity.type
_entity.pdbx_description
1 polymer ?
#
loop_
_entity_poly.entity_id
_entity_poly.type
_entity_poly.pdbx_seq_one_letter_code
_entity_poly.pdbx_strand_id
1 'polypeptide(L)'
;MTKNNTHKTSGLYDPIFEKDNCGFGLIANMDDNPSHWVIKTSINALKRLTHRGAVADDGKTSDGCGLLIKKPHEFCASVAKELDIKLSKNYAFGVIFTDNKKNTFKKIKEVIHFQLRKHGLEVAGWREVPTNSKVCGQEALKNIPSIYHVIINAPDDLLETEFEKKLYISRLQCEKILQDEKGFYVPSLSSRVISYKGLILSEYITDFYPDLKNKKMKTSLCVFHQRFSTNTPVSYTHLRAHET
;
A
#
# COMPACT_ATOMS: atom_id res chain seq x y z
N MET A 1 24.83 -32.89 4.80
CA MET A 1 26.05 -32.24 4.25
C MET A 1 25.58 -31.43 3.04
N THR A 2 25.22 -30.18 3.26
CA THR A 2 24.80 -29.23 2.22
C THR A 2 26.07 -28.56 1.68
N LYS A 3 26.39 -28.80 0.41
CA LYS A 3 27.50 -28.16 -0.29
C LYS A 3 27.20 -26.67 -0.43
N ASN A 4 27.89 -25.84 0.34
CA ASN A 4 27.98 -24.41 0.08
C ASN A 4 28.76 -24.21 -1.24
N ASN A 5 28.03 -23.98 -2.33
CA ASN A 5 28.61 -23.48 -3.57
C ASN A 5 28.92 -21.97 -3.36
N THR A 6 30.09 -21.67 -2.84
CA THR A 6 30.68 -20.34 -2.91
C THR A 6 31.14 -20.11 -4.35
N HIS A 7 30.29 -19.48 -5.18
CA HIS A 7 30.75 -18.89 -6.43
C HIS A 7 31.76 -17.80 -6.10
N LYS A 8 33.06 -18.12 -6.25
CA LYS A 8 34.12 -17.11 -6.30
C LYS A 8 33.88 -16.27 -7.55
N THR A 9 33.34 -15.08 -7.39
CA THR A 9 33.31 -14.08 -8.46
C THR A 9 34.73 -13.62 -8.71
N SER A 10 35.25 -13.84 -9.92
CA SER A 10 36.53 -13.28 -10.35
C SER A 10 36.27 -11.81 -10.71
N GLY A 11 36.76 -10.88 -9.88
CA GLY A 11 36.63 -9.44 -10.12
C GLY A 11 36.51 -8.65 -8.81
N LEU A 12 36.33 -7.34 -8.96
CA LEU A 12 36.17 -6.40 -7.83
C LEU A 12 34.73 -6.37 -7.28
N TYR A 13 33.80 -7.07 -7.93
CA TYR A 13 32.41 -7.17 -7.49
C TYR A 13 32.28 -8.25 -6.41
N ASP A 14 31.71 -7.87 -5.25
CA ASP A 14 31.31 -8.79 -4.19
C ASP A 14 29.84 -8.55 -3.86
N PRO A 15 28.94 -9.56 -4.07
CA PRO A 15 27.52 -9.43 -3.80
C PRO A 15 27.17 -9.02 -2.37
N ILE A 16 28.10 -9.22 -1.39
CA ILE A 16 27.89 -8.82 0.01
C ILE A 16 27.79 -7.30 0.17
N PHE A 17 28.37 -6.53 -0.76
CA PHE A 17 28.30 -5.06 -0.77
C PHE A 17 27.11 -4.52 -1.55
N GLU A 18 26.34 -5.39 -2.21
CA GLU A 18 25.15 -4.98 -2.92
C GLU A 18 24.02 -4.71 -1.92
N LYS A 19 23.65 -3.44 -1.80
CA LYS A 19 22.59 -2.98 -0.90
C LYS A 19 21.64 -2.09 -1.66
N ASP A 20 20.36 -2.25 -1.36
CA ASP A 20 19.33 -1.32 -1.85
C ASP A 20 19.61 0.09 -1.34
N ASN A 21 19.57 1.07 -2.26
CA ASN A 21 19.81 2.47 -1.96
C ASN A 21 18.53 3.27 -1.74
N CYS A 22 17.47 2.62 -1.30
CA CYS A 22 16.18 3.23 -0.99
C CYS A 22 16.31 4.34 0.06
N GLY A 23 15.51 5.39 -0.09
CA GLY A 23 15.32 6.39 0.93
C GLY A 23 14.06 6.09 1.74
N PHE A 24 14.14 6.09 3.03
CA PHE A 24 12.96 5.92 3.89
C PHE A 24 13.05 6.81 5.13
N GLY A 25 11.91 7.00 5.78
CA GLY A 25 11.82 7.71 7.03
C GLY A 25 10.52 7.47 7.75
N LEU A 26 10.48 7.90 9.00
CA LEU A 26 9.34 7.79 9.89
C LEU A 26 9.13 9.13 10.60
N ILE A 27 7.85 9.55 10.69
CA ILE A 27 7.43 10.67 11.53
C ILE A 27 6.31 10.15 12.43
N ALA A 28 6.48 10.34 13.74
CA ALA A 28 5.52 9.93 14.74
C ALA A 28 5.29 11.04 15.78
N ASN A 29 4.06 11.11 16.27
CA ASN A 29 3.74 11.85 17.49
C ASN A 29 3.88 10.89 18.68
N MET A 30 4.74 11.24 19.64
CA MET A 30 5.06 10.37 20.78
C MET A 30 3.86 10.16 21.73
N ASP A 31 2.95 11.11 21.79
CA ASP A 31 1.73 11.04 22.59
C ASP A 31 0.58 10.33 21.86
N ASP A 32 0.86 9.76 20.69
CA ASP A 32 -0.11 9.10 19.81
C ASP A 32 -1.30 9.96 19.37
N ASN A 33 -1.16 11.29 19.44
CA ASN A 33 -2.21 12.23 19.02
C ASN A 33 -2.23 12.37 17.49
N PRO A 34 -3.32 11.97 16.80
CA PRO A 34 -3.39 12.04 15.35
C PRO A 34 -3.53 13.50 14.87
N SER A 35 -2.74 13.86 13.87
CA SER A 35 -2.79 15.18 13.25
C SER A 35 -2.53 15.12 11.73
N HIS A 36 -3.11 16.07 11.01
CA HIS A 36 -2.81 16.24 9.58
C HIS A 36 -1.39 16.75 9.35
N TRP A 37 -0.77 17.36 10.37
CA TRP A 37 0.61 17.81 10.34
C TRP A 37 1.58 16.65 10.10
N VAL A 38 1.37 15.49 10.75
CA VAL A 38 2.21 14.27 10.55
C VAL A 38 2.19 13.87 9.07
N ILE A 39 1.00 13.81 8.45
CA ILE A 39 0.88 13.49 7.01
C ILE A 39 1.63 14.49 6.15
N LYS A 40 1.34 15.79 6.34
CA LYS A 40 1.95 16.87 5.56
C LYS A 40 3.47 16.88 5.68
N THR A 41 3.99 16.67 6.89
CA THR A 41 5.44 16.64 7.15
C THR A 41 6.09 15.41 6.54
N SER A 42 5.45 14.23 6.63
CA SER A 42 5.93 12.99 5.99
C SER A 42 5.98 13.11 4.48
N ILE A 43 4.96 13.70 3.86
CA ILE A 43 4.93 13.96 2.41
C ILE A 43 6.05 14.94 2.02
N ASN A 44 6.25 16.00 2.78
CA ASN A 44 7.33 16.96 2.51
C ASN A 44 8.72 16.32 2.67
N ALA A 45 8.90 15.42 3.65
CA ALA A 45 10.13 14.67 3.82
C ALA A 45 10.36 13.68 2.65
N LEU A 46 9.31 12.95 2.26
CA LEU A 46 9.35 12.05 1.10
C LEU A 46 9.74 12.79 -0.18
N LYS A 47 9.16 13.96 -0.45
CA LYS A 47 9.51 14.82 -1.61
C LYS A 47 11.01 15.18 -1.65
N ARG A 48 11.65 15.33 -0.49
CA ARG A 48 13.10 15.60 -0.40
C ARG A 48 13.97 14.38 -0.70
N LEU A 49 13.38 13.19 -0.74
CA LEU A 49 14.08 11.94 -1.08
C LEU A 49 14.06 11.63 -2.59
N THR A 50 13.58 12.53 -3.46
CA THR A 50 13.50 12.29 -4.91
C THR A 50 14.83 11.86 -5.52
N HIS A 51 15.96 12.41 -5.03
CA HIS A 51 17.32 12.04 -5.43
C HIS A 51 17.72 10.59 -5.04
N ARG A 52 16.91 9.91 -4.24
CA ARG A 52 17.09 8.52 -3.81
C ARG A 52 16.26 7.53 -4.64
N GLY A 53 15.61 7.98 -5.70
CA GLY A 53 14.83 7.16 -6.62
C GLY A 53 15.32 7.33 -8.05
N ALA A 54 15.25 6.26 -8.86
CA ALA A 54 15.50 6.38 -10.27
C ALA A 54 14.27 6.95 -11.00
N VAL A 55 14.53 7.61 -12.13
CA VAL A 55 13.52 8.18 -13.02
C VAL A 55 13.70 7.54 -14.39
N ALA A 56 12.60 7.07 -14.98
CA ALA A 56 12.60 6.49 -16.31
C ALA A 56 12.81 7.57 -17.41
N ASP A 57 13.06 7.13 -18.63
CA ASP A 57 13.33 8.00 -19.78
C ASP A 57 12.20 8.99 -20.08
N ASP A 58 10.96 8.68 -19.66
CA ASP A 58 9.80 9.57 -19.81
C ASP A 58 9.81 10.78 -18.83
N GLY A 59 10.79 10.84 -17.94
CA GLY A 59 10.99 11.92 -16.97
C GLY A 59 9.92 12.04 -15.87
N LYS A 60 8.95 11.11 -15.80
CA LYS A 60 7.81 11.15 -14.86
C LYS A 60 7.57 9.83 -14.15
N THR A 61 7.88 8.69 -14.76
CA THR A 61 7.84 7.39 -14.10
C THR A 61 9.05 7.27 -13.19
N SER A 62 8.85 6.80 -11.98
CA SER A 62 9.95 6.47 -11.05
C SER A 62 9.86 5.03 -10.59
N ASP A 63 10.89 4.56 -9.91
CA ASP A 63 10.89 3.23 -9.25
C ASP A 63 9.78 3.09 -8.21
N GLY A 64 9.20 4.21 -7.83
CA GLY A 64 8.03 4.30 -6.99
C GLY A 64 8.32 4.87 -5.61
N CYS A 65 7.25 5.36 -5.01
CA CYS A 65 7.25 5.87 -3.65
C CYS A 65 5.96 5.47 -2.92
N GLY A 66 5.97 5.59 -1.61
CA GLY A 66 4.78 5.27 -0.83
C GLY A 66 4.79 5.79 0.60
N LEU A 67 3.62 5.70 1.20
CA LEU A 67 3.33 6.03 2.58
C LEU A 67 2.63 4.85 3.24
N LEU A 68 3.04 4.46 4.43
CA LEU A 68 2.30 3.61 5.34
C LEU A 68 1.83 4.47 6.51
N ILE A 69 0.52 4.60 6.66
CA ILE A 69 -0.12 5.55 7.56
C ILE A 69 -0.84 4.77 8.64
N LYS A 70 -0.61 5.05 9.92
CA LYS A 70 -1.47 4.54 10.99
C LYS A 70 -2.90 4.99 10.70
N LYS A 71 -3.86 4.05 10.80
CA LYS A 71 -5.25 4.23 10.33
C LYS A 71 -5.83 5.60 10.71
N PRO A 72 -6.18 6.46 9.74
CA PRO A 72 -6.75 7.78 9.99
C PRO A 72 -8.26 7.65 10.24
N HIS A 73 -8.66 7.47 11.50
CA HIS A 73 -10.05 7.18 11.89
C HIS A 73 -11.07 8.20 11.35
N GLU A 74 -10.79 9.50 11.45
CA GLU A 74 -11.70 10.55 10.97
C GLU A 74 -11.92 10.46 9.44
N PHE A 75 -10.87 10.17 8.69
CA PHE A 75 -10.96 9.97 7.25
C PHE A 75 -11.75 8.71 6.92
N CYS A 76 -11.45 7.57 7.56
CA CYS A 76 -12.16 6.31 7.36
C CYS A 76 -13.65 6.46 7.67
N ALA A 77 -14.01 7.10 8.78
CA ALA A 77 -15.38 7.36 9.16
C ALA A 77 -16.11 8.27 8.15
N SER A 78 -15.42 9.30 7.59
CA SER A 78 -16.02 10.15 6.57
C SER A 78 -16.28 9.41 5.26
N VAL A 79 -15.35 8.54 4.85
CA VAL A 79 -15.52 7.69 3.67
C VAL A 79 -16.70 6.73 3.84
N ALA A 80 -16.79 6.06 4.99
CA ALA A 80 -17.90 5.16 5.28
C ALA A 80 -19.25 5.89 5.27
N LYS A 81 -19.32 7.10 5.85
CA LYS A 81 -20.52 7.94 5.83
C LYS A 81 -20.94 8.35 4.42
N GLU A 82 -19.97 8.74 3.56
CA GLU A 82 -20.24 9.10 2.16
C GLU A 82 -20.80 7.92 1.35
N LEU A 83 -20.48 6.69 1.73
CA LEU A 83 -20.93 5.46 1.09
C LEU A 83 -22.14 4.82 1.77
N ASP A 84 -22.70 5.45 2.80
CA ASP A 84 -23.78 4.90 3.65
C ASP A 84 -23.42 3.53 4.27
N ILE A 85 -22.14 3.37 4.64
CA ILE A 85 -21.61 2.15 5.26
C ILE A 85 -21.59 2.32 6.78
N LYS A 86 -22.25 1.41 7.50
CA LYS A 86 -22.20 1.35 8.96
C LYS A 86 -20.89 0.63 9.38
N LEU A 87 -20.01 1.33 10.08
CA LEU A 87 -18.82 0.76 10.68
C LEU A 87 -19.15 0.13 12.04
N SER A 88 -18.60 -1.07 12.31
CA SER A 88 -18.53 -1.62 13.66
C SER A 88 -17.45 -0.91 14.49
N LYS A 89 -17.39 -1.17 15.80
CA LYS A 89 -16.30 -0.66 16.66
C LYS A 89 -14.94 -1.12 16.13
N ASN A 90 -14.85 -2.41 15.77
CA ASN A 90 -13.67 -3.02 15.19
C ASN A 90 -13.83 -3.05 13.67
N TYR A 91 -13.09 -2.21 12.94
CA TYR A 91 -13.11 -2.18 11.48
C TYR A 91 -11.71 -2.03 10.89
N ALA A 92 -11.55 -2.51 9.67
CA ALA A 92 -10.31 -2.43 8.90
C ALA A 92 -10.54 -1.81 7.52
N PHE A 93 -9.47 -1.25 6.96
CA PHE A 93 -9.39 -0.84 5.58
C PHE A 93 -8.30 -1.65 4.87
N GLY A 94 -8.69 -2.34 3.79
CA GLY A 94 -7.73 -2.95 2.88
C GLY A 94 -7.53 -2.08 1.66
N VAL A 95 -6.33 -2.12 1.10
CA VAL A 95 -6.02 -1.53 -0.21
C VAL A 95 -5.79 -2.66 -1.19
N ILE A 96 -6.54 -2.65 -2.28
CA ILE A 96 -6.50 -3.69 -3.31
C ILE A 96 -6.15 -3.02 -4.64
N PHE A 97 -5.11 -3.53 -5.29
CA PHE A 97 -4.79 -3.21 -6.68
C PHE A 97 -5.34 -4.30 -7.58
N THR A 98 -5.85 -3.91 -8.72
CA THR A 98 -6.35 -4.84 -9.74
C THR A 98 -6.19 -4.24 -11.13
N ASP A 99 -6.22 -5.07 -12.16
CA ASP A 99 -6.34 -4.56 -13.53
C ASP A 99 -7.72 -3.92 -13.76
N ASN A 100 -7.84 -3.16 -14.85
CA ASN A 100 -9.08 -2.43 -15.18
C ASN A 100 -10.21 -3.32 -15.74
N LYS A 101 -10.09 -4.66 -15.67
CA LYS A 101 -11.07 -5.58 -16.25
C LYS A 101 -12.19 -5.88 -15.25
N LYS A 102 -13.43 -5.57 -15.62
CA LYS A 102 -14.61 -5.79 -14.77
C LYS A 102 -14.77 -7.23 -14.26
N ASN A 103 -14.49 -8.23 -15.11
CA ASN A 103 -14.61 -9.64 -14.74
C ASN A 103 -13.58 -10.06 -13.70
N THR A 104 -12.34 -9.59 -13.82
CA THR A 104 -11.27 -9.81 -12.84
C THR A 104 -11.66 -9.22 -11.49
N PHE A 105 -12.17 -8.00 -11.46
CA PHE A 105 -12.57 -7.35 -10.22
C PHE A 105 -13.74 -8.09 -9.53
N LYS A 106 -14.72 -8.61 -10.29
CA LYS A 106 -15.81 -9.43 -9.73
C LYS A 106 -15.25 -10.67 -9.03
N LYS A 107 -14.37 -11.43 -9.70
CA LYS A 107 -13.71 -12.61 -9.13
C LYS A 107 -12.92 -12.27 -7.86
N ILE A 108 -12.15 -11.18 -7.88
CA ILE A 108 -11.39 -10.70 -6.72
C ILE A 108 -12.32 -10.43 -5.54
N LYS A 109 -13.44 -9.72 -5.77
CA LYS A 109 -14.43 -9.47 -4.72
C LYS A 109 -14.97 -10.76 -4.11
N GLU A 110 -15.38 -11.71 -4.96
CA GLU A 110 -15.93 -12.99 -4.51
C GLU A 110 -14.94 -13.76 -3.63
N VAL A 111 -13.67 -13.82 -4.03
CA VAL A 111 -12.61 -14.49 -3.26
C VAL A 111 -12.36 -13.77 -1.92
N ILE A 112 -12.24 -12.43 -1.93
CA ILE A 112 -12.01 -11.66 -0.71
C ILE A 112 -13.19 -11.81 0.26
N HIS A 113 -14.44 -11.69 -0.22
CA HIS A 113 -15.63 -11.89 0.61
C HIS A 113 -15.67 -13.29 1.22
N PHE A 114 -15.35 -14.32 0.42
CA PHE A 114 -15.35 -15.71 0.89
C PHE A 114 -14.29 -15.94 1.98
N GLN A 115 -13.05 -15.48 1.75
CA GLN A 115 -11.96 -15.71 2.71
C GLN A 115 -12.18 -14.94 4.03
N LEU A 116 -12.64 -13.68 3.96
CA LEU A 116 -12.94 -12.91 5.17
C LEU A 116 -14.09 -13.52 5.97
N ARG A 117 -15.18 -13.93 5.28
CA ARG A 117 -16.33 -14.58 5.93
C ARG A 117 -15.95 -15.89 6.62
N LYS A 118 -15.06 -16.68 6.03
CA LYS A 118 -14.54 -17.92 6.64
C LYS A 118 -13.87 -17.67 7.99
N HIS A 119 -13.33 -16.49 8.21
CA HIS A 119 -12.71 -16.07 9.48
C HIS A 119 -13.64 -15.24 10.38
N GLY A 120 -14.95 -15.17 10.05
CA GLY A 120 -15.94 -14.42 10.84
C GLY A 120 -15.83 -12.91 10.66
N LEU A 121 -15.30 -12.45 9.54
CA LEU A 121 -15.19 -11.03 9.17
C LEU A 121 -16.18 -10.71 8.05
N GLU A 122 -16.72 -9.49 8.05
CA GLU A 122 -17.70 -9.05 7.08
C GLU A 122 -17.15 -7.92 6.21
N VAL A 123 -17.31 -8.04 4.89
CA VAL A 123 -17.05 -6.91 3.98
C VAL A 123 -18.25 -5.98 4.01
N ALA A 124 -18.07 -4.82 4.66
CA ALA A 124 -19.09 -3.79 4.76
C ALA A 124 -19.26 -2.98 3.47
N GLY A 125 -18.19 -2.87 2.67
CA GLY A 125 -18.28 -2.17 1.39
C GLY A 125 -16.97 -2.02 0.65
N TRP A 126 -17.07 -1.40 -0.53
CA TRP A 126 -15.95 -1.12 -1.42
C TRP A 126 -16.00 0.33 -1.88
N ARG A 127 -14.82 0.93 -2.02
CA ARG A 127 -14.63 2.27 -2.55
C ARG A 127 -13.54 2.25 -3.61
N GLU A 128 -13.82 2.80 -4.76
CA GLU A 128 -12.76 3.13 -5.71
C GLU A 128 -11.97 4.32 -5.17
N VAL A 129 -10.65 4.17 -5.05
CA VAL A 129 -9.78 5.24 -4.54
C VAL A 129 -9.56 6.26 -5.65
N PRO A 130 -9.89 7.55 -5.42
CA PRO A 130 -9.65 8.58 -6.39
C PRO A 130 -8.16 8.68 -6.72
N THR A 131 -7.84 8.56 -8.01
CA THR A 131 -6.48 8.73 -8.52
C THR A 131 -6.46 9.66 -9.72
N ASN A 132 -5.38 10.40 -9.89
CA ASN A 132 -5.15 11.27 -11.04
C ASN A 132 -4.00 10.72 -11.89
N SER A 133 -4.34 9.97 -12.92
CA SER A 133 -3.36 9.38 -13.83
C SER A 133 -2.60 10.39 -14.70
N LYS A 134 -3.06 11.66 -14.79
CA LYS A 134 -2.40 12.71 -15.61
C LYS A 134 -1.00 13.06 -15.11
N VAL A 135 -0.70 12.77 -13.84
CA VAL A 135 0.63 13.02 -13.26
C VAL A 135 1.60 11.86 -13.45
N CYS A 136 1.12 10.73 -13.99
CA CYS A 136 1.95 9.55 -14.26
C CYS A 136 2.72 9.70 -15.57
N GLY A 137 3.90 9.09 -15.62
CA GLY A 137 4.64 8.91 -16.86
C GLY A 137 4.08 7.80 -17.74
N GLN A 138 4.49 7.77 -19.01
CA GLN A 138 3.98 6.83 -20.01
C GLN A 138 4.25 5.36 -19.62
N GLU A 139 5.40 5.07 -19.02
CA GLU A 139 5.75 3.73 -18.58
C GLU A 139 4.85 3.28 -17.41
N ALA A 140 4.59 4.16 -16.43
CA ALA A 140 3.68 3.88 -15.32
C ALA A 140 2.24 3.64 -15.78
N LEU A 141 1.79 4.38 -16.81
CA LEU A 141 0.44 4.27 -17.37
C LEU A 141 0.17 2.91 -18.02
N LYS A 142 1.20 2.24 -18.59
CA LYS A 142 1.03 0.91 -19.21
C LYS A 142 0.47 -0.14 -18.25
N ASN A 143 0.76 0.01 -16.97
CA ASN A 143 0.39 -0.98 -15.94
C ASN A 143 -0.29 -0.35 -14.71
N ILE A 144 -0.86 0.85 -14.88
CA ILE A 144 -1.55 1.53 -13.78
C ILE A 144 -2.75 0.68 -13.30
N PRO A 145 -2.82 0.32 -12.01
CA PRO A 145 -3.93 -0.47 -11.50
C PRO A 145 -5.15 0.42 -11.22
N SER A 146 -6.32 -0.19 -11.23
CA SER A 146 -7.45 0.32 -10.46
C SER A 146 -7.19 0.04 -8.98
N ILE A 147 -7.44 1.02 -8.13
CA ILE A 147 -7.17 0.96 -6.70
C ILE A 147 -8.49 1.02 -5.94
N TYR A 148 -8.68 0.06 -5.04
CA TYR A 148 -9.89 -0.01 -4.22
C TYR A 148 -9.56 -0.07 -2.74
N HIS A 149 -10.40 0.58 -1.92
CA HIS A 149 -10.52 0.25 -0.52
C HIS A 149 -11.58 -0.85 -0.35
N VAL A 150 -11.26 -1.88 0.43
CA VAL A 150 -12.23 -2.81 1.01
C VAL A 150 -12.41 -2.46 2.47
N ILE A 151 -13.66 -2.23 2.89
CA ILE A 151 -14.02 -1.89 4.26
C ILE A 151 -14.56 -3.14 4.93
N ILE A 152 -14.00 -3.49 6.08
CA ILE A 152 -14.24 -4.76 6.75
C ILE A 152 -14.68 -4.47 8.17
N ASN A 153 -15.81 -5.03 8.56
CA ASN A 153 -16.28 -5.05 9.94
C ASN A 153 -15.90 -6.36 10.63
N ALA A 154 -15.64 -6.28 11.92
CA ALA A 154 -15.40 -7.42 12.80
C ALA A 154 -16.33 -7.34 14.00
N PRO A 155 -16.58 -8.46 14.74
CA PRO A 155 -17.28 -8.46 16.01
C PRO A 155 -16.66 -7.44 17.00
N ASP A 156 -17.50 -6.74 17.73
CA ASP A 156 -17.07 -5.66 18.64
C ASP A 156 -16.26 -6.18 19.84
N ASP A 157 -16.41 -7.46 20.19
CA ASP A 157 -15.70 -8.16 21.27
C ASP A 157 -14.37 -8.81 20.79
N LEU A 158 -14.10 -8.79 19.48
CA LEU A 158 -12.88 -9.39 18.95
C LEU A 158 -11.66 -8.56 19.35
N LEU A 159 -10.65 -9.21 19.94
CA LEU A 159 -9.39 -8.57 20.28
C LEU A 159 -8.67 -8.08 19.01
N GLU A 160 -8.06 -6.92 19.08
CA GLU A 160 -7.36 -6.31 17.94
C GLU A 160 -6.27 -7.22 17.35
N THR A 161 -5.50 -7.92 18.21
CA THR A 161 -4.47 -8.87 17.80
C THR A 161 -5.03 -10.06 17.01
N GLU A 162 -6.18 -10.60 17.43
CA GLU A 162 -6.87 -11.67 16.72
C GLU A 162 -7.50 -11.16 15.42
N PHE A 163 -7.99 -9.92 15.41
CA PHE A 163 -8.49 -9.30 14.20
C PHE A 163 -7.37 -9.16 13.15
N GLU A 164 -6.20 -8.60 13.53
CA GLU A 164 -5.03 -8.50 12.62
C GLU A 164 -4.60 -9.89 12.10
N LYS A 165 -4.54 -10.90 12.95
CA LYS A 165 -4.20 -12.27 12.56
C LYS A 165 -5.19 -12.83 11.53
N LYS A 166 -6.50 -12.64 11.73
CA LYS A 166 -7.54 -13.07 10.79
C LYS A 166 -7.41 -12.34 9.45
N LEU A 167 -7.17 -11.02 9.45
CA LEU A 167 -6.92 -10.23 8.25
C LEU A 167 -5.69 -10.72 7.50
N TYR A 168 -4.59 -10.97 8.22
CA TYR A 168 -3.35 -11.48 7.64
C TYR A 168 -3.54 -12.86 6.99
N ILE A 169 -4.18 -13.81 7.67
CA ILE A 169 -4.47 -15.15 7.13
C ILE A 169 -5.36 -15.04 5.90
N SER A 170 -6.42 -14.22 5.96
CA SER A 170 -7.32 -13.99 4.82
C SER A 170 -6.58 -13.43 3.63
N ARG A 171 -5.67 -12.45 3.84
CA ARG A 171 -4.81 -11.88 2.81
C ARG A 171 -3.98 -12.97 2.13
N LEU A 172 -3.24 -13.77 2.89
CA LEU A 172 -2.39 -14.85 2.34
C LEU A 172 -3.19 -15.86 1.50
N GLN A 173 -4.40 -16.20 1.98
CA GLN A 173 -5.29 -17.11 1.25
C GLN A 173 -5.80 -16.49 -0.06
N CYS A 174 -6.16 -15.19 -0.04
CA CYS A 174 -6.54 -14.47 -1.26
C CYS A 174 -5.38 -14.40 -2.25
N GLU A 175 -4.18 -14.03 -1.81
CA GLU A 175 -2.99 -13.94 -2.65
C GLU A 175 -2.64 -15.29 -3.28
N LYS A 176 -2.77 -16.39 -2.54
CA LYS A 176 -2.57 -17.76 -3.06
C LYS A 176 -3.60 -18.14 -4.13
N ILE A 177 -4.88 -17.81 -3.91
CA ILE A 177 -5.96 -18.18 -4.84
C ILE A 177 -5.90 -17.31 -6.11
N LEU A 178 -5.53 -16.06 -5.98
CA LEU A 178 -5.49 -15.06 -7.04
C LEU A 178 -4.09 -14.85 -7.63
N GLN A 179 -3.14 -15.73 -7.36
CA GLN A 179 -1.74 -15.59 -7.80
C GLN A 179 -1.58 -15.44 -9.33
N ASP A 180 -2.49 -16.04 -10.11
CA ASP A 180 -2.47 -15.99 -11.58
C ASP A 180 -3.23 -14.78 -12.14
N GLU A 181 -3.91 -14.01 -11.29
CA GLU A 181 -4.63 -12.80 -11.72
C GLU A 181 -3.64 -11.63 -11.89
N LYS A 182 -3.38 -11.27 -13.13
CA LYS A 182 -2.49 -10.15 -13.45
C LYS A 182 -3.00 -8.85 -12.81
N GLY A 183 -2.08 -8.14 -12.16
CA GLY A 183 -2.38 -6.86 -11.53
C GLY A 183 -3.04 -6.96 -10.16
N PHE A 184 -3.43 -8.17 -9.70
CA PHE A 184 -3.91 -8.33 -8.33
C PHE A 184 -2.76 -8.20 -7.33
N TYR A 185 -2.94 -7.31 -6.37
CA TYR A 185 -1.99 -7.11 -5.29
C TYR A 185 -2.68 -6.47 -4.09
N VAL A 186 -2.28 -6.85 -2.88
CA VAL A 186 -2.82 -6.31 -1.62
C VAL A 186 -1.75 -5.48 -0.92
N PRO A 187 -1.65 -4.16 -1.16
CA PRO A 187 -0.70 -3.28 -0.46
C PRO A 187 -0.84 -3.30 1.05
N SER A 188 -2.07 -3.31 1.55
CA SER A 188 -2.36 -3.47 2.98
C SER A 188 -3.75 -4.06 3.20
N LEU A 189 -3.91 -4.85 4.24
CA LEU A 189 -5.19 -5.33 4.76
C LEU A 189 -5.07 -5.38 6.28
N SER A 190 -5.46 -4.29 6.96
CA SER A 190 -5.16 -4.11 8.39
C SER A 190 -6.19 -3.23 9.08
N SER A 191 -6.40 -3.47 10.36
CA SER A 191 -7.15 -2.58 11.25
C SER A 191 -6.31 -1.40 11.76
N ARG A 192 -4.98 -1.45 11.55
CA ARG A 192 -4.00 -0.51 12.11
C ARG A 192 -3.46 0.48 11.10
N VAL A 193 -3.24 0.05 9.85
CA VAL A 193 -2.52 0.85 8.85
C VAL A 193 -3.22 0.83 7.50
N ILE A 194 -2.96 1.88 6.71
CA ILE A 194 -3.34 2.00 5.29
C ILE A 194 -2.11 2.40 4.49
N SER A 195 -1.91 1.76 3.34
CA SER A 195 -0.79 2.02 2.44
C SER A 195 -1.23 2.83 1.21
N TYR A 196 -0.47 3.86 0.85
CA TYR A 196 -0.57 4.60 -0.41
C TYR A 196 0.75 4.49 -1.15
N LYS A 197 0.77 3.96 -2.37
CA LYS A 197 1.99 3.80 -3.16
C LYS A 197 1.74 3.86 -4.66
N GLY A 198 2.74 4.29 -5.43
CA GLY A 198 2.64 4.40 -6.88
C GLY A 198 4.00 4.50 -7.57
N LEU A 199 4.03 4.17 -8.86
CA LEU A 199 5.21 4.33 -9.74
C LEU A 199 5.29 5.77 -10.25
N ILE A 200 5.35 6.71 -9.32
CA ILE A 200 5.34 8.15 -9.54
C ILE A 200 6.50 8.80 -8.80
N LEU A 201 6.92 9.94 -9.27
CA LEU A 201 7.83 10.80 -8.51
C LEU A 201 7.15 11.23 -7.22
N SER A 202 7.91 11.24 -6.11
CA SER A 202 7.39 11.55 -4.79
C SER A 202 6.77 12.95 -4.68
N GLU A 203 7.16 13.88 -5.53
CA GLU A 203 6.56 15.22 -5.60
C GLU A 203 5.09 15.19 -6.02
N TYR A 204 4.67 14.19 -6.82
CA TYR A 204 3.30 14.08 -7.33
C TYR A 204 2.39 13.18 -6.48
N ILE A 205 2.86 12.62 -5.36
CA ILE A 205 2.07 11.66 -4.58
C ILE A 205 0.71 12.22 -4.11
N THR A 206 0.66 13.52 -3.76
CA THR A 206 -0.58 14.18 -3.36
C THR A 206 -1.48 14.56 -4.53
N ASP A 207 -0.92 14.70 -5.72
CA ASP A 207 -1.68 14.97 -6.93
C ASP A 207 -2.24 13.68 -7.52
N PHE A 208 -1.50 12.58 -7.36
CA PHE A 208 -1.97 11.24 -7.73
C PHE A 208 -3.06 10.73 -6.78
N TYR A 209 -2.90 10.95 -5.46
CA TYR A 209 -3.87 10.58 -4.43
C TYR A 209 -4.51 11.81 -3.78
N PRO A 210 -5.65 12.33 -4.29
CA PRO A 210 -6.36 13.47 -3.68
C PRO A 210 -6.74 13.25 -2.21
N ASP A 211 -6.97 12.00 -1.80
CA ASP A 211 -7.25 11.63 -0.40
C ASP A 211 -6.22 12.19 0.57
N LEU A 212 -4.94 12.22 0.18
CA LEU A 212 -3.85 12.73 1.03
C LEU A 212 -3.94 14.24 1.32
N LYS A 213 -4.74 14.99 0.54
CA LYS A 213 -5.03 16.42 0.77
C LYS A 213 -6.19 16.64 1.73
N ASN A 214 -6.96 15.59 2.06
CA ASN A 214 -8.13 15.71 2.92
C ASN A 214 -7.69 16.04 4.36
N LYS A 215 -8.25 17.10 4.94
CA LYS A 215 -7.93 17.55 6.32
C LYS A 215 -8.29 16.52 7.39
N LYS A 216 -9.22 15.59 7.10
CA LYS A 216 -9.57 14.46 7.99
C LYS A 216 -8.54 13.33 7.95
N MET A 217 -7.60 13.36 6.99
CA MET A 217 -6.48 12.44 6.95
C MET A 217 -5.49 12.80 8.08
N LYS A 218 -5.84 12.40 9.30
CA LYS A 218 -5.05 12.62 10.51
C LYS A 218 -4.47 11.31 11.01
N THR A 219 -3.18 11.30 11.29
CA THR A 219 -2.47 10.14 11.84
C THR A 219 -1.46 10.58 12.88
N SER A 220 -1.11 9.66 13.78
CA SER A 220 -0.02 9.84 14.74
C SER A 220 1.31 9.27 14.24
N LEU A 221 1.29 8.42 13.20
CA LEU A 221 2.48 7.77 12.65
C LEU A 221 2.37 7.62 11.14
N CYS A 222 3.44 7.97 10.44
CA CYS A 222 3.59 7.74 9.01
C CYS A 222 5.03 7.30 8.70
N VAL A 223 5.16 6.15 8.06
CA VAL A 223 6.40 5.69 7.44
C VAL A 223 6.35 6.03 5.96
N PHE A 224 7.44 6.50 5.39
CA PHE A 224 7.52 6.85 3.98
C PHE A 224 8.76 6.27 3.34
N HIS A 225 8.66 5.97 2.05
CA HIS A 225 9.69 5.27 1.30
C HIS A 225 9.78 5.80 -0.13
N GLN A 226 10.99 6.12 -0.55
CA GLN A 226 11.38 6.32 -1.95
C GLN A 226 12.20 5.11 -2.37
N ARG A 227 11.66 4.34 -3.32
CA ARG A 227 12.32 3.14 -3.82
C ARG A 227 13.43 3.51 -4.79
N PHE A 228 14.53 2.79 -4.70
CA PHE A 228 15.55 2.67 -5.73
C PHE A 228 15.65 1.21 -6.13
N SER A 229 15.25 0.88 -7.39
CA SER A 229 15.20 -0.49 -7.87
C SER A 229 16.54 -0.89 -8.47
N THR A 230 17.31 -1.72 -7.78
CA THR A 230 18.58 -2.25 -8.29
C THR A 230 18.41 -3.61 -8.96
N ASN A 231 17.65 -4.53 -8.32
CA ASN A 231 17.61 -5.95 -8.70
C ASN A 231 16.21 -6.50 -8.97
N THR A 232 15.17 -5.67 -8.94
CA THR A 232 13.78 -6.11 -9.15
C THR A 232 13.09 -5.31 -10.25
N PRO A 233 12.21 -5.94 -11.05
CA PRO A 233 11.46 -5.22 -12.07
C PRO A 233 10.67 -4.05 -11.47
N VAL A 234 10.62 -2.94 -12.20
CA VAL A 234 9.79 -1.79 -11.82
C VAL A 234 8.35 -2.12 -12.18
N SER A 235 7.55 -2.44 -11.16
CA SER A 235 6.11 -2.72 -11.32
C SER A 235 5.36 -2.41 -10.04
N TYR A 236 4.03 -2.22 -10.15
CA TYR A 236 3.18 -1.96 -8.98
C TYR A 236 3.16 -3.11 -7.98
N THR A 237 3.31 -4.36 -8.43
CA THR A 237 3.35 -5.54 -7.56
C THR A 237 4.69 -5.70 -6.82
N HIS A 238 5.79 -5.21 -7.42
CA HIS A 238 7.12 -5.21 -6.80
C HIS A 238 7.44 -3.92 -6.04
N LEU A 239 6.54 -2.95 -6.06
CA LEU A 239 6.66 -1.75 -5.25
C LEU A 239 6.35 -2.10 -3.79
N ARG A 240 7.31 -2.70 -3.12
CA ARG A 240 7.20 -3.03 -1.70
C ARG A 240 7.41 -1.77 -0.88
N ALA A 241 6.32 -1.26 -0.33
CA ALA A 241 6.38 -0.26 0.73
C ALA A 241 6.23 -1.02 2.05
N HIS A 242 7.33 -1.29 2.74
CA HIS A 242 7.35 -1.77 4.13
C HIS A 242 6.58 -3.09 4.38
N GLU A 243 6.88 -4.13 3.61
CA GLU A 243 6.45 -5.50 3.90
C GLU A 243 7.55 -6.21 4.71
N THR A 244 7.79 -5.73 5.89
CA THR A 244 8.57 -6.45 6.92
C THR A 244 7.81 -6.45 8.22
#